data_e5823f4060a911ffff5d90e347b4562b
#
_entry.id   e5823f4060a911ffff5d90e347b4562b
#
_cell.length_a   1.000
_cell.length_b   1.000
_cell.length_c   1.000
_cell.angle_alpha   90.00
_cell.angle_beta   90.00
_cell.angle_gamma   90.00
#
_symmetry.space_group_name_H-M   'P 1'
#
loop_
_entity.id
_entity.type
_entity.pdbx_description
1 polymer ?
#
loop_
_entity_poly.entity_id
_entity_poly.type
_entity_poly.pdbx_seq_one_letter_code
_entity_poly.pdbx_strand_id
1 'polypeptide(L)'
;MAAQAVPYLIDANRRNGKLLVLNNDRFERNKTDHQHNRIYWRCCITTCRTSVITNVVDVNANPPQAIMILRGMPVHTHPPQDEAITRQYFINSVLTEIMRDPSQPIKRAYDNVVAAWPNQDIPPFNALRSQLHRCRAAQCPPIPRRVADVQIAGTWAESWNGTQRLQRLNNRRGIALFASHRELAALQQCETLFFDGTFRSTPAPYAQIVTIHGFYEDRVIPLGMALLSDKTRASYEYMLQSLKIVVRRQTGQRLTPMKVITDFEVALTQAVAAEFPTSRHQGCYFHFCIALWAHIQALGLQQAYHNDRALKRCVRKVLSLGYLPLNLVQQSNHRQSISTQRLIRRYPPLQQFLLYVNTTYIVSNVFPPRMWNVFGRTMTTRTNNHVESFHARWNMLIGRRHPSIWTCIRKMKDEGRRSELSIRAAXEGDDPPRRRRKWRRLEARIRRLKGDYRQGRRNIDEYWRAVSYLTGPGTYM
;
A
#
# COMPACT_ATOMS: atom_id res chain seq x y z
N MET A 1 24.52 -56.32 -0.48
CA MET A 1 24.26 -55.51 -1.70
C MET A 1 23.88 -54.11 -1.24
N ALA A 2 24.68 -53.08 -1.57
CA ALA A 2 24.34 -51.69 -1.24
C ALA A 2 23.07 -51.30 -2.02
N ALA A 3 22.11 -50.73 -1.34
CA ALA A 3 20.89 -50.26 -1.98
C ALA A 3 21.26 -49.23 -3.08
N GLN A 4 20.80 -49.52 -4.29
CA GLN A 4 21.07 -48.66 -5.43
C GLN A 4 20.35 -47.33 -5.21
N ALA A 5 21.06 -46.20 -5.22
CA ALA A 5 20.45 -44.89 -4.98
C ALA A 5 19.46 -44.58 -6.10
N VAL A 6 18.27 -44.11 -5.72
CA VAL A 6 17.23 -43.79 -6.67
C VAL A 6 17.64 -42.50 -7.40
N PRO A 7 17.65 -42.47 -8.75
CA PRO A 7 17.98 -41.26 -9.49
C PRO A 7 16.85 -40.21 -9.35
N TYR A 8 17.23 -38.94 -9.32
CA TYR A 8 16.26 -37.83 -9.24
C TYR A 8 16.76 -36.62 -10.01
N LEU A 9 15.83 -35.70 -10.31
CA LEU A 9 16.13 -34.48 -11.06
C LEU A 9 16.10 -33.27 -10.14
N ILE A 10 17.06 -32.35 -10.33
CA ILE A 10 17.07 -31.05 -9.69
C ILE A 10 17.11 -29.97 -10.76
N ASP A 11 16.58 -28.79 -10.44
CA ASP A 11 16.59 -27.65 -11.39
C ASP A 11 18.03 -27.18 -11.60
N ALA A 12 18.40 -27.00 -12.86
CA ALA A 12 19.65 -26.36 -13.24
C ALA A 12 19.45 -24.85 -13.30
N ASN A 13 20.50 -24.11 -13.04
CA ASN A 13 20.43 -22.65 -12.99
C ASN A 13 20.29 -21.98 -14.36
N ARG A 14 20.22 -22.76 -15.45
CA ARG A 14 20.22 -22.21 -16.81
C ARG A 14 19.06 -22.77 -17.65
N ARG A 15 18.28 -21.88 -18.25
CA ARG A 15 17.30 -22.17 -19.30
C ARG A 15 16.32 -23.33 -19.00
N ASN A 16 15.76 -23.34 -17.79
CA ASN A 16 14.81 -24.38 -17.36
C ASN A 16 15.32 -25.81 -17.51
N GLY A 17 16.62 -25.98 -17.48
CA GLY A 17 17.23 -27.27 -17.56
C GLY A 17 17.08 -28.08 -16.27
N LYS A 18 17.26 -29.37 -16.39
CA LYS A 18 17.31 -30.28 -15.24
C LYS A 18 18.69 -30.96 -15.19
N LEU A 19 19.14 -31.20 -13.98
CA LEU A 19 20.32 -32.06 -13.74
C LEU A 19 19.81 -33.38 -13.18
N LEU A 20 20.38 -34.48 -13.65
CA LEU A 20 20.17 -35.79 -13.06
C LEU A 20 21.17 -35.94 -11.90
N VAL A 21 20.68 -36.39 -10.75
CA VAL A 21 21.53 -36.76 -9.62
C VAL A 21 21.44 -38.28 -9.45
N LEU A 22 22.57 -38.91 -9.40
CA LEU A 22 22.70 -40.34 -9.20
C LEU A 22 23.99 -40.65 -8.41
N ASN A 23 23.85 -41.37 -7.28
CA ASN A 23 24.97 -41.71 -6.40
C ASN A 23 25.81 -40.49 -5.98
N ASN A 24 25.14 -39.37 -5.66
CA ASN A 24 25.75 -38.10 -5.24
C ASN A 24 26.62 -37.44 -6.32
N ASP A 25 26.37 -37.75 -7.59
CA ASP A 25 27.00 -37.09 -8.72
C ASP A 25 25.94 -36.46 -9.61
N ARG A 26 26.33 -35.33 -10.25
CA ARG A 26 25.43 -34.55 -11.10
C ARG A 26 25.78 -34.79 -12.57
N PHE A 27 24.72 -34.90 -13.35
CA PHE A 27 24.84 -35.08 -14.79
C PHE A 27 24.00 -34.03 -15.51
N GLU A 28 24.56 -33.41 -16.53
CA GLU A 28 23.83 -32.49 -17.41
C GLU A 28 23.31 -33.26 -18.62
N ARG A 29 22.17 -32.79 -19.13
CA ARG A 29 21.52 -33.40 -20.28
C ARG A 29 22.32 -33.06 -21.53
N ASN A 30 22.80 -34.11 -22.23
CA ASN A 30 23.54 -33.97 -23.47
C ASN A 30 22.61 -34.03 -24.69
N LYS A 31 21.69 -35.01 -24.72
CA LYS A 31 20.77 -35.21 -25.84
C LYS A 31 19.49 -35.88 -25.35
N THR A 32 18.37 -35.57 -26.00
CA THR A 32 17.11 -36.33 -25.84
C THR A 32 16.73 -36.96 -27.17
N ASP A 33 16.39 -38.23 -27.12
CA ASP A 33 15.91 -39.01 -28.26
C ASP A 33 14.51 -39.49 -27.92
N HIS A 34 13.54 -38.75 -28.40
CA HIS A 34 12.11 -39.04 -28.14
C HIS A 34 11.65 -40.29 -28.89
N GLN A 35 12.25 -40.60 -30.06
CA GLN A 35 11.88 -41.76 -30.84
C GLN A 35 12.16 -43.07 -30.10
N HIS A 36 13.25 -43.12 -29.36
CA HIS A 36 13.65 -44.31 -28.60
C HIS A 36 13.41 -44.16 -27.10
N ASN A 37 12.73 -43.11 -26.68
CA ASN A 37 12.41 -42.81 -25.26
C ASN A 37 13.69 -42.78 -24.39
N ARG A 38 14.71 -42.02 -24.82
CA ARG A 38 16.02 -41.97 -24.15
C ARG A 38 16.50 -40.54 -23.90
N ILE A 39 17.10 -40.31 -22.74
CA ILE A 39 17.88 -39.11 -22.44
C ILE A 39 19.31 -39.53 -22.15
N TYR A 40 20.25 -38.90 -22.81
CA TYR A 40 21.69 -39.11 -22.65
C TYR A 40 22.22 -38.03 -21.71
N TRP A 41 22.82 -38.43 -20.63
CA TRP A 41 23.38 -37.59 -19.60
C TRP A 41 24.90 -37.76 -19.54
N ARG A 42 25.63 -36.66 -19.29
CA ARG A 42 27.07 -36.67 -19.06
C ARG A 42 27.41 -36.00 -17.75
N CYS A 43 28.48 -36.44 -17.11
CA CYS A 43 28.94 -35.86 -15.85
C CYS A 43 29.19 -34.37 -15.99
N CYS A 44 28.81 -33.59 -14.97
CA CYS A 44 29.02 -32.14 -14.94
C CYS A 44 30.49 -31.74 -14.80
N ILE A 45 31.37 -32.66 -14.39
CA ILE A 45 32.80 -32.40 -14.33
C ILE A 45 33.39 -32.63 -15.74
N THR A 46 33.89 -31.58 -16.34
CA THR A 46 34.32 -31.58 -17.75
C THR A 46 35.42 -32.61 -18.07
N THR A 47 36.26 -32.91 -17.09
CA THR A 47 37.34 -33.90 -17.25
C THR A 47 36.85 -35.34 -17.09
N CYS A 48 35.61 -35.52 -16.57
CA CYS A 48 35.03 -36.85 -16.36
C CYS A 48 34.16 -37.23 -17.57
N ARG A 49 34.48 -38.38 -18.20
CA ARG A 49 33.78 -38.85 -19.39
C ARG A 49 32.58 -39.74 -19.08
N THR A 50 32.24 -39.91 -17.81
CA THR A 50 31.13 -40.75 -17.38
C THR A 50 29.79 -40.25 -17.94
N SER A 51 28.98 -41.19 -18.42
CA SER A 51 27.66 -40.89 -18.99
C SER A 51 26.64 -41.95 -18.55
N VAL A 52 25.36 -41.54 -18.55
CA VAL A 52 24.23 -42.41 -18.18
C VAL A 52 23.12 -42.18 -19.20
N ILE A 53 22.35 -43.24 -19.48
CA ILE A 53 21.15 -43.15 -20.33
C ILE A 53 19.95 -43.50 -19.47
N THR A 54 18.91 -42.60 -19.50
CA THR A 54 17.63 -42.83 -18.80
C THR A 54 16.49 -42.81 -19.80
N ASN A 55 15.31 -43.23 -19.35
CA ASN A 55 14.06 -42.98 -20.07
C ASN A 55 13.75 -41.46 -20.09
N VAL A 56 12.90 -41.06 -21.04
CA VAL A 56 12.32 -39.70 -21.03
C VAL A 56 11.26 -39.67 -19.94
N VAL A 57 11.30 -38.63 -19.12
CA VAL A 57 10.40 -38.47 -17.97
C VAL A 57 9.60 -37.18 -18.12
N ASP A 58 8.29 -37.28 -17.99
CA ASP A 58 7.43 -36.09 -17.85
C ASP A 58 7.47 -35.67 -16.38
N VAL A 59 8.18 -34.58 -16.13
CA VAL A 59 8.33 -34.05 -14.77
C VAL A 59 7.02 -33.45 -14.20
N ASN A 60 6.04 -33.20 -15.07
CA ASN A 60 4.74 -32.65 -14.67
C ASN A 60 3.65 -33.73 -14.56
N ALA A 61 3.96 -34.97 -14.83
CA ALA A 61 2.99 -36.07 -14.72
C ALA A 61 2.53 -36.25 -13.26
N ASN A 62 1.30 -36.64 -13.10
CA ASN A 62 0.73 -36.94 -11.79
C ASN A 62 0.09 -38.33 -11.84
N PRO A 63 0.69 -39.35 -11.18
CA PRO A 63 1.88 -39.27 -10.35
C PRO A 63 3.17 -39.11 -11.17
N PRO A 64 4.24 -38.58 -10.55
CA PRO A 64 5.51 -38.39 -11.26
C PRO A 64 6.06 -39.75 -11.82
N GLN A 65 6.56 -39.68 -13.04
CA GLN A 65 7.13 -40.86 -13.67
C GLN A 65 8.50 -41.22 -13.05
N ALA A 66 8.74 -42.51 -12.88
CA ALA A 66 10.02 -42.97 -12.36
C ALA A 66 11.13 -42.80 -13.40
N ILE A 67 12.30 -42.38 -12.92
CA ILE A 67 13.51 -42.33 -13.73
C ILE A 67 14.14 -43.74 -13.72
N MET A 68 14.26 -44.32 -14.89
CA MET A 68 14.89 -45.65 -15.02
C MET A 68 16.22 -45.50 -15.73
N ILE A 69 17.25 -46.07 -15.15
CA ILE A 69 18.58 -46.15 -15.78
C ILE A 69 18.54 -47.27 -16.80
N LEU A 70 18.69 -46.90 -18.07
CA LEU A 70 18.64 -47.83 -19.18
C LEU A 70 20.04 -48.38 -19.52
N ARG A 71 21.07 -47.57 -19.31
CA ARG A 71 22.44 -47.96 -19.57
C ARG A 71 23.41 -47.04 -18.80
N GLY A 72 24.48 -47.65 -18.32
CA GLY A 72 25.57 -46.94 -17.65
C GLY A 72 25.61 -47.20 -16.16
N MET A 73 26.72 -47.75 -15.68
CA MET A 73 27.06 -47.81 -14.27
C MET A 73 28.16 -46.78 -14.08
N PRO A 74 27.83 -45.63 -13.53
CA PRO A 74 28.80 -44.54 -13.52
C PRO A 74 30.00 -44.84 -12.62
N VAL A 75 31.18 -44.80 -13.21
CA VAL A 75 32.46 -44.85 -12.48
C VAL A 75 33.13 -43.50 -12.75
N HIS A 76 33.30 -42.74 -11.71
CA HIS A 76 33.81 -41.36 -11.83
C HIS A 76 35.31 -41.28 -11.52
N THR A 77 35.97 -40.30 -12.10
CA THR A 77 37.39 -40.00 -11.89
C THR A 77 37.60 -38.89 -10.85
N HIS A 78 36.54 -38.59 -10.09
CA HIS A 78 36.52 -37.54 -9.08
C HIS A 78 35.70 -38.01 -7.87
N PRO A 79 35.82 -37.35 -6.70
CA PRO A 79 34.98 -37.71 -5.55
C PRO A 79 33.54 -37.27 -5.77
N PRO A 80 32.59 -37.79 -4.97
CA PRO A 80 31.17 -37.39 -5.04
C PRO A 80 30.98 -35.89 -4.92
N GLN A 81 29.90 -35.37 -5.52
CA GLN A 81 29.62 -33.94 -5.64
C GLN A 81 28.60 -33.44 -4.61
N ASP A 82 28.63 -33.97 -3.38
CA ASP A 82 27.66 -33.62 -2.32
C ASP A 82 27.56 -32.13 -2.08
N GLU A 83 28.70 -31.43 -1.98
CA GLU A 83 28.74 -30.00 -1.76
C GLU A 83 28.09 -29.24 -2.92
N ALA A 84 28.36 -29.64 -4.13
CA ALA A 84 27.83 -28.99 -5.32
C ALA A 84 26.31 -29.22 -5.44
N ILE A 85 25.84 -30.40 -5.02
CA ILE A 85 24.40 -30.71 -4.98
C ILE A 85 23.71 -29.85 -3.90
N THR A 86 24.26 -29.77 -2.69
CA THR A 86 23.75 -28.95 -1.59
C THR A 86 23.71 -27.49 -2.00
N ARG A 87 24.78 -27.00 -2.61
CA ARG A 87 24.86 -25.63 -3.13
C ARG A 87 23.75 -25.37 -4.17
N GLN A 88 23.47 -26.32 -5.06
CA GLN A 88 22.42 -26.17 -6.08
C GLN A 88 21.04 -26.10 -5.43
N TYR A 89 20.77 -26.91 -4.41
CA TYR A 89 19.51 -26.85 -3.66
C TYR A 89 19.32 -25.49 -2.99
N PHE A 90 20.38 -24.98 -2.37
CA PHE A 90 20.32 -23.64 -1.76
C PHE A 90 19.96 -22.58 -2.79
N ILE A 91 20.67 -22.57 -3.94
CA ILE A 91 20.42 -21.60 -5.01
C ILE A 91 18.96 -21.72 -5.48
N ASN A 92 18.49 -22.95 -5.72
CA ASN A 92 17.11 -23.18 -6.17
C ASN A 92 16.09 -22.67 -5.16
N SER A 93 16.36 -22.83 -3.85
CA SER A 93 15.49 -22.32 -2.80
C SER A 93 15.42 -20.79 -2.82
N VAL A 94 16.55 -20.10 -3.02
CA VAL A 94 16.58 -18.63 -3.12
C VAL A 94 15.83 -18.17 -4.37
N LEU A 95 16.04 -18.84 -5.51
CA LEU A 95 15.34 -18.50 -6.76
C LEU A 95 13.82 -18.70 -6.59
N THR A 96 13.38 -19.77 -5.93
CA THR A 96 11.97 -20.04 -5.65
C THR A 96 11.38 -18.94 -4.76
N GLU A 97 12.13 -18.52 -3.74
CA GLU A 97 11.69 -17.41 -2.85
C GLU A 97 11.52 -16.12 -3.64
N ILE A 98 12.43 -15.82 -4.59
CA ILE A 98 12.34 -14.65 -5.46
C ILE A 98 11.13 -14.76 -6.39
N MET A 99 10.89 -15.94 -6.98
CA MET A 99 9.73 -16.15 -7.85
C MET A 99 8.40 -16.05 -7.10
N ARG A 100 8.39 -16.49 -5.84
CA ARG A 100 7.22 -16.39 -4.98
C ARG A 100 6.85 -14.92 -4.72
N ASP A 101 7.84 -14.07 -4.45
CA ASP A 101 7.61 -12.64 -4.26
C ASP A 101 8.73 -11.80 -4.91
N PRO A 102 8.62 -11.52 -6.22
CA PRO A 102 9.62 -10.70 -6.91
C PRO A 102 9.68 -9.26 -6.43
N SER A 103 8.71 -8.81 -5.63
CA SER A 103 8.68 -7.44 -5.11
C SER A 103 9.63 -7.23 -3.93
N GLN A 104 10.02 -8.30 -3.22
CA GLN A 104 10.92 -8.16 -2.07
C GLN A 104 12.37 -7.93 -2.53
N PRO A 105 13.19 -7.24 -1.71
CA PRO A 105 14.62 -7.11 -2.02
C PRO A 105 15.29 -8.48 -2.13
N ILE A 106 16.14 -8.67 -3.14
CA ILE A 106 16.81 -9.97 -3.36
C ILE A 106 17.68 -10.37 -2.16
N LYS A 107 18.26 -9.40 -1.46
CA LYS A 107 19.04 -9.69 -0.24
C LYS A 107 18.14 -10.31 0.84
N ARG A 108 16.91 -9.80 0.97
CA ARG A 108 15.93 -10.33 1.93
C ARG A 108 15.54 -11.77 1.58
N ALA A 109 15.29 -12.02 0.28
CA ALA A 109 14.97 -13.38 -0.18
C ALA A 109 16.10 -14.36 0.16
N TYR A 110 17.36 -13.94 -0.08
CA TYR A 110 18.54 -14.73 0.28
C TYR A 110 18.59 -14.96 1.80
N ASP A 111 18.45 -13.92 2.62
CA ASP A 111 18.54 -14.01 4.07
C ASP A 111 17.44 -14.91 4.67
N ASN A 112 16.23 -14.87 4.11
CA ASN A 112 15.13 -15.75 4.52
C ASN A 112 15.52 -17.23 4.36
N VAL A 113 16.15 -17.57 3.22
CA VAL A 113 16.58 -18.94 2.96
C VAL A 113 17.75 -19.31 3.88
N VAL A 114 18.72 -18.41 4.06
CA VAL A 114 19.85 -18.63 5.00
C VAL A 114 19.33 -18.96 6.40
N ALA A 115 18.35 -18.20 6.88
CA ALA A 115 17.81 -18.40 8.23
C ALA A 115 17.15 -19.78 8.42
N ALA A 116 16.64 -20.37 7.33
CA ALA A 116 15.98 -21.67 7.36
C ALA A 116 16.90 -22.82 6.95
N TRP A 117 18.15 -22.53 6.51
CA TRP A 117 19.03 -23.53 5.91
C TRP A 117 19.84 -24.27 6.97
N PRO A 118 19.82 -25.60 6.97
CA PRO A 118 20.49 -26.38 8.02
C PRO A 118 22.02 -26.49 7.88
N ASN A 119 22.55 -26.22 6.71
CA ASN A 119 23.97 -26.37 6.40
C ASN A 119 24.71 -25.04 6.39
N GLN A 120 26.00 -25.06 6.74
CA GLN A 120 26.81 -23.84 6.79
C GLN A 120 27.51 -23.53 5.45
N ASP A 121 27.64 -24.52 4.58
CA ASP A 121 28.29 -24.36 3.27
C ASP A 121 27.31 -23.78 2.24
N ILE A 122 27.14 -22.46 2.32
CA ILE A 122 26.25 -21.73 1.40
C ILE A 122 27.05 -20.70 0.60
N PRO A 123 26.73 -20.51 -0.68
CA PRO A 123 27.43 -19.49 -1.48
C PRO A 123 27.13 -18.10 -0.95
N PRO A 124 28.14 -17.22 -0.82
CA PRO A 124 27.88 -15.87 -0.33
C PRO A 124 27.01 -15.08 -1.29
N PHE A 125 26.22 -14.15 -0.74
CA PHE A 125 25.25 -13.34 -1.49
C PHE A 125 25.89 -12.72 -2.75
N ASN A 126 27.08 -12.16 -2.61
CA ASN A 126 27.74 -11.46 -3.74
C ASN A 126 28.05 -12.39 -4.92
N ALA A 127 28.31 -13.65 -4.66
CA ALA A 127 28.54 -14.64 -5.73
C ALA A 127 27.27 -14.94 -6.53
N LEU A 128 26.11 -14.80 -5.91
CA LEU A 128 24.82 -15.07 -6.53
C LEU A 128 24.10 -13.82 -7.03
N ARG A 129 24.53 -12.64 -6.63
CA ARG A 129 23.82 -11.36 -6.82
C ARG A 129 23.32 -11.16 -8.25
N SER A 130 24.18 -11.35 -9.24
CA SER A 130 23.83 -11.14 -10.66
C SER A 130 22.75 -12.15 -11.12
N GLN A 131 22.86 -13.39 -10.70
CA GLN A 131 21.89 -14.44 -11.03
C GLN A 131 20.53 -14.13 -10.40
N LEU A 132 20.52 -13.71 -9.13
CA LEU A 132 19.29 -13.38 -8.41
C LEU A 132 18.59 -12.17 -9.04
N HIS A 133 19.37 -11.15 -9.45
CA HIS A 133 18.80 -9.99 -10.17
C HIS A 133 18.17 -10.42 -11.50
N ARG A 134 18.83 -11.28 -12.27
CA ARG A 134 18.28 -11.77 -13.54
C ARG A 134 16.98 -12.56 -13.33
N CYS A 135 16.95 -13.40 -12.31
CA CYS A 135 15.75 -14.15 -11.95
C CYS A 135 14.57 -13.21 -11.67
N ARG A 136 14.80 -12.21 -10.81
CA ARG A 136 13.75 -11.23 -10.47
C ARG A 136 13.29 -10.47 -11.71
N ALA A 137 14.24 -10.01 -12.54
CA ALA A 137 13.92 -9.25 -13.75
C ALA A 137 13.09 -10.07 -14.73
N ALA A 138 13.30 -11.38 -14.79
CA ALA A 138 12.55 -12.28 -15.67
C ALA A 138 11.08 -12.45 -15.23
N GLN A 139 10.76 -12.14 -13.96
CA GLN A 139 9.39 -12.24 -13.43
C GLN A 139 8.56 -10.99 -13.69
N CYS A 140 9.17 -9.89 -14.15
CA CYS A 140 8.50 -8.60 -14.32
C CYS A 140 8.70 -8.10 -15.75
N PRO A 141 7.65 -7.49 -16.36
CA PRO A 141 7.83 -6.82 -17.64
C PRO A 141 8.84 -5.67 -17.53
N PRO A 142 9.38 -5.16 -18.64
CA PRO A 142 10.25 -3.99 -18.61
C PRO A 142 9.58 -2.82 -17.90
N ILE A 143 10.36 -2.03 -17.15
CA ILE A 143 9.84 -0.86 -16.43
C ILE A 143 9.61 0.27 -17.43
N PRO A 144 8.36 0.76 -17.57
CA PRO A 144 8.10 1.87 -18.50
C PRO A 144 8.74 3.16 -18.02
N ARG A 145 9.33 3.93 -18.95
CA ARG A 145 9.96 5.20 -18.64
C ARG A 145 8.98 6.38 -18.73
N ARG A 146 7.94 6.24 -19.55
CA ARG A 146 6.93 7.29 -19.77
C ARG A 146 5.53 6.67 -19.58
N VAL A 147 4.57 7.49 -19.20
CA VAL A 147 3.17 7.06 -19.06
C VAL A 147 2.65 6.45 -20.37
N ALA A 148 3.07 7.03 -21.53
CA ALA A 148 2.67 6.55 -22.85
C ALA A 148 3.08 5.09 -23.11
N ASP A 149 4.14 4.62 -22.45
CA ASP A 149 4.70 3.27 -22.65
C ASP A 149 4.10 2.22 -21.71
N VAL A 150 3.22 2.62 -20.80
CA VAL A 150 2.64 1.70 -19.79
C VAL A 150 1.72 0.69 -20.47
N GLN A 151 2.01 -0.59 -20.29
CA GLN A 151 1.17 -1.71 -20.72
C GLN A 151 0.99 -2.65 -19.54
N ILE A 152 -0.24 -2.86 -19.13
CA ILE A 152 -0.58 -3.72 -17.99
C ILE A 152 -1.55 -4.79 -18.49
N ALA A 153 -1.11 -6.05 -18.50
CA ALA A 153 -1.88 -7.17 -19.07
C ALA A 153 -1.65 -8.44 -18.27
N GLY A 154 -2.44 -9.46 -18.55
CA GLY A 154 -2.35 -10.75 -17.91
C GLY A 154 -2.50 -10.65 -16.39
N THR A 155 -1.72 -11.39 -15.66
CA THR A 155 -1.80 -11.45 -14.19
C THR A 155 -1.59 -10.09 -13.51
N TRP A 156 -0.96 -9.12 -14.20
CA TRP A 156 -0.77 -7.77 -13.69
C TRP A 156 -2.06 -6.94 -13.71
N ALA A 157 -3.01 -7.30 -14.57
CA ALA A 157 -4.34 -6.65 -14.66
C ALA A 157 -5.39 -7.34 -13.78
N GLU A 158 -5.04 -8.45 -13.14
CA GLU A 158 -5.98 -9.33 -12.43
C GLU A 158 -5.82 -9.24 -10.91
N SER A 159 -6.89 -9.58 -10.21
CA SER A 159 -6.88 -9.77 -8.76
C SER A 159 -6.25 -11.13 -8.41
N TRP A 160 -6.19 -11.42 -7.11
CA TRP A 160 -5.59 -12.67 -6.61
C TRP A 160 -6.30 -13.94 -7.11
N ASN A 161 -7.58 -13.83 -7.49
CA ASN A 161 -8.39 -14.96 -7.96
C ASN A 161 -8.54 -14.99 -9.49
N GLY A 162 -7.75 -14.20 -10.22
CA GLY A 162 -7.75 -14.17 -11.67
C GLY A 162 -8.84 -13.32 -12.32
N THR A 163 -9.68 -12.65 -11.52
CA THR A 163 -10.70 -11.75 -12.10
C THR A 163 -10.07 -10.38 -12.42
N GLN A 164 -10.70 -9.66 -13.37
CA GLN A 164 -10.19 -8.36 -13.82
C GLN A 164 -10.18 -7.35 -12.67
N ARG A 165 -9.03 -6.70 -12.42
CA ARG A 165 -8.86 -5.67 -11.41
C ARG A 165 -8.47 -4.32 -12.01
N LEU A 166 -7.74 -4.31 -13.13
CA LEU A 166 -7.46 -3.07 -13.87
C LEU A 166 -8.73 -2.65 -14.60
N GLN A 167 -9.41 -1.62 -14.14
CA GLN A 167 -10.70 -1.18 -14.67
C GLN A 167 -10.54 -0.13 -15.77
N ARG A 168 -9.49 0.67 -15.69
CA ARG A 168 -9.24 1.73 -16.65
C ARG A 168 -7.74 1.92 -16.83
N LEU A 169 -7.27 1.91 -18.06
CA LEU A 169 -5.92 2.34 -18.41
C LEU A 169 -6.06 3.31 -19.56
N ASN A 170 -5.64 4.55 -19.35
CA ASN A 170 -5.65 5.57 -20.41
C ASN A 170 -4.37 6.38 -20.33
N ASN A 171 -3.43 6.04 -21.19
CA ASN A 171 -2.08 6.64 -21.16
C ASN A 171 -2.10 8.12 -21.61
N ARG A 172 -3.06 8.52 -22.46
CA ARG A 172 -3.20 9.92 -22.88
C ARG A 172 -3.69 10.80 -21.73
N ARG A 173 -4.59 10.26 -20.89
CA ARG A 173 -5.11 10.95 -19.71
C ARG A 173 -4.29 10.66 -18.45
N GLY A 174 -3.29 9.79 -18.55
CA GLY A 174 -2.38 9.50 -17.45
C GLY A 174 -3.00 8.80 -16.26
N ILE A 175 -3.90 7.84 -16.50
CA ILE A 175 -4.58 7.13 -15.42
C ILE A 175 -4.48 5.60 -15.57
N ALA A 176 -4.31 4.93 -14.41
CA ALA A 176 -4.56 3.50 -14.27
C ALA A 176 -5.40 3.31 -13.00
N LEU A 177 -6.61 2.78 -13.14
CA LEU A 177 -7.58 2.61 -12.04
C LEU A 177 -7.76 1.12 -11.75
N PHE A 178 -7.53 0.73 -10.51
CA PHE A 178 -7.60 -0.66 -10.04
C PHE A 178 -8.68 -0.82 -8.97
N ALA A 179 -9.61 -1.72 -9.21
CA ALA A 179 -10.61 -2.16 -8.22
C ALA A 179 -11.23 -3.47 -8.70
N SER A 180 -11.41 -4.43 -7.80
CA SER A 180 -12.08 -5.69 -8.14
C SER A 180 -13.60 -5.50 -8.21
N HIS A 181 -14.31 -6.49 -8.75
CA HIS A 181 -15.78 -6.46 -8.81
C HIS A 181 -16.42 -6.31 -7.44
N ARG A 182 -15.87 -7.00 -6.44
CA ARG A 182 -16.38 -6.92 -5.06
C ARG A 182 -16.11 -5.53 -4.44
N GLU A 183 -14.93 -4.97 -4.71
CA GLU A 183 -14.59 -3.63 -4.24
C GLU A 183 -15.55 -2.59 -4.86
N LEU A 184 -15.85 -2.69 -6.17
CA LEU A 184 -16.77 -1.77 -6.85
C LEU A 184 -18.21 -1.91 -6.33
N ALA A 185 -18.66 -3.15 -6.07
CA ALA A 185 -19.99 -3.40 -5.53
C ALA A 185 -20.14 -2.81 -4.11
N ALA A 186 -19.13 -2.99 -3.27
CA ALA A 186 -19.12 -2.39 -1.94
C ALA A 186 -19.06 -0.86 -2.01
N LEU A 187 -18.24 -0.32 -2.92
CA LEU A 187 -18.10 1.12 -3.11
C LEU A 187 -19.44 1.78 -3.46
N GLN A 188 -20.24 1.12 -4.30
CA GLN A 188 -21.55 1.62 -4.72
C GLN A 188 -22.52 1.78 -3.53
N GLN A 189 -22.38 0.91 -2.52
CA GLN A 189 -23.24 0.91 -1.33
C GLN A 189 -22.77 1.93 -0.27
N CYS A 190 -21.57 2.51 -0.41
CA CYS A 190 -21.03 3.40 0.59
C CYS A 190 -21.66 4.79 0.55
N GLU A 191 -22.21 5.24 1.69
CA GLU A 191 -22.70 6.61 1.84
C GLU A 191 -21.56 7.63 1.95
N THR A 192 -20.40 7.20 2.44
CA THR A 192 -19.24 8.07 2.62
C THR A 192 -18.02 7.48 1.90
N LEU A 193 -17.42 8.30 1.03
CA LEU A 193 -16.17 7.95 0.34
C LEU A 193 -15.04 8.85 0.83
N PHE A 194 -13.83 8.30 0.80
CA PHE A 194 -12.61 9.01 1.15
C PHE A 194 -11.64 8.90 -0.04
N PHE A 195 -11.08 10.03 -0.45
CA PHE A 195 -10.03 10.07 -1.48
C PHE A 195 -8.79 10.70 -0.86
N ASP A 196 -7.66 10.00 -0.96
CA ASP A 196 -6.43 10.49 -0.34
C ASP A 196 -5.23 10.15 -1.24
N GLY A 197 -4.36 11.14 -1.45
CA GLY A 197 -3.18 10.99 -2.30
C GLY A 197 -1.92 10.67 -1.51
N THR A 198 -1.09 9.79 -2.05
CA THR A 198 0.24 9.52 -1.50
C THR A 198 1.28 9.62 -2.60
N PHE A 199 2.47 10.13 -2.25
CA PHE A 199 3.56 10.42 -3.19
C PHE A 199 4.79 9.56 -2.91
N ARG A 200 5.07 9.29 -1.64
CA ARG A 200 6.27 8.59 -1.21
C ARG A 200 6.42 7.22 -1.87
N SER A 201 5.32 6.50 -2.03
CA SER A 201 5.27 5.14 -2.55
C SER A 201 4.79 5.06 -4.00
N THR A 202 4.73 6.21 -4.69
CA THR A 202 4.26 6.25 -6.08
C THR A 202 5.35 5.74 -7.03
N PRO A 203 5.02 4.81 -7.93
CA PRO A 203 5.99 4.32 -8.90
C PRO A 203 6.10 5.25 -10.11
N ALA A 204 7.34 5.46 -10.60
CA ALA A 204 7.51 6.10 -11.89
C ALA A 204 6.85 5.22 -12.96
N PRO A 205 6.27 5.80 -14.02
CA PRO A 205 6.29 7.22 -14.40
C PRO A 205 5.10 8.04 -13.88
N TYR A 206 4.32 7.53 -12.90
CA TYR A 206 3.19 8.26 -12.34
C TYR A 206 3.66 9.23 -11.25
N ALA A 207 2.84 10.26 -10.96
CA ALA A 207 3.15 11.30 -9.98
C ALA A 207 2.51 11.04 -8.62
N GLN A 208 1.39 10.30 -8.58
CA GLN A 208 0.73 9.99 -7.31
C GLN A 208 -0.13 8.73 -7.40
N ILE A 209 -0.36 8.13 -6.23
CA ILE A 209 -1.40 7.12 -6.01
C ILE A 209 -2.54 7.82 -5.27
N VAL A 210 -3.76 7.71 -5.78
CA VAL A 210 -4.96 8.10 -5.04
C VAL A 210 -5.61 6.82 -4.51
N THR A 211 -5.75 6.73 -3.20
CA THR A 211 -6.45 5.60 -2.56
C THR A 211 -7.92 5.98 -2.37
N ILE A 212 -8.79 5.05 -2.69
CA ILE A 212 -10.25 5.21 -2.64
C ILE A 212 -10.76 4.31 -1.53
N HIS A 213 -11.33 4.91 -0.47
CA HIS A 213 -11.89 4.15 0.63
C HIS A 213 -13.38 4.41 0.72
N GLY A 214 -14.13 3.45 1.25
CA GLY A 214 -15.55 3.59 1.54
C GLY A 214 -15.85 3.25 2.99
N PHE A 215 -16.85 3.92 3.55
CA PHE A 215 -17.43 3.54 4.83
C PHE A 215 -18.52 2.50 4.55
N TYR A 216 -18.20 1.24 4.84
CA TYR A 216 -19.01 0.07 4.52
C TYR A 216 -19.24 -0.77 5.78
N GLU A 217 -20.49 -0.95 6.17
CA GLU A 217 -20.86 -1.78 7.35
C GLU A 217 -19.97 -1.48 8.56
N ASP A 218 -19.95 -0.22 8.98
CA ASP A 218 -19.23 0.29 10.17
C ASP A 218 -17.69 0.17 10.08
N ARG A 219 -17.15 -0.03 8.86
CA ARG A 219 -15.71 -0.12 8.60
C ARG A 219 -15.30 0.85 7.51
N VAL A 220 -14.08 1.35 7.58
CA VAL A 220 -13.47 2.07 6.46
C VAL A 220 -12.55 1.08 5.75
N ILE A 221 -12.91 0.75 4.50
CA ILE A 221 -12.21 -0.27 3.70
C ILE A 221 -11.62 0.40 2.46
N PRO A 222 -10.36 0.11 2.10
CA PRO A 222 -9.82 0.55 0.79
C PRO A 222 -10.53 -0.25 -0.32
N LEU A 223 -11.17 0.46 -1.25
CA LEU A 223 -12.02 -0.13 -2.28
C LEU A 223 -11.54 0.19 -3.70
N GLY A 224 -10.33 0.71 -3.82
CA GLY A 224 -9.71 0.97 -5.11
C GLY A 224 -8.50 1.87 -4.99
N MET A 225 -7.71 1.88 -6.05
CA MET A 225 -6.52 2.74 -6.15
C MET A 225 -6.36 3.23 -7.58
N ALA A 226 -5.95 4.48 -7.73
CA ALA A 226 -5.65 5.07 -9.03
C ALA A 226 -4.22 5.59 -9.07
N LEU A 227 -3.50 5.29 -10.15
CA LEU A 227 -2.23 5.92 -10.47
C LEU A 227 -2.51 7.10 -11.40
N LEU A 228 -2.03 8.29 -11.07
CA LEU A 228 -2.22 9.51 -11.86
C LEU A 228 -0.87 10.11 -12.25
N SER A 229 -0.79 10.62 -13.48
CA SER A 229 0.44 11.23 -14.01
C SER A 229 0.67 12.64 -13.50
N ASP A 230 -0.35 13.30 -12.92
CA ASP A 230 -0.24 14.66 -12.39
C ASP A 230 -1.33 14.90 -11.32
N LYS A 231 -1.40 16.15 -10.83
CA LYS A 231 -2.33 16.56 -9.77
C LYS A 231 -3.28 17.68 -10.25
N THR A 232 -3.58 17.68 -11.54
CA THR A 232 -4.48 18.73 -12.09
C THR A 232 -5.93 18.40 -11.79
N ARG A 233 -6.77 19.44 -11.79
CA ARG A 233 -8.22 19.30 -11.68
C ARG A 233 -8.76 18.34 -12.75
N ALA A 234 -8.28 18.49 -14.00
CA ALA A 234 -8.72 17.68 -15.12
C ALA A 234 -8.43 16.18 -14.89
N SER A 235 -7.26 15.84 -14.32
CA SER A 235 -6.91 14.47 -14.00
C SER A 235 -7.80 13.89 -12.90
N TYR A 236 -8.07 14.68 -11.85
CA TYR A 236 -8.98 14.23 -10.79
C TYR A 236 -10.41 14.06 -11.32
N GLU A 237 -10.91 15.01 -12.14
CA GLU A 237 -12.24 14.88 -12.75
C GLU A 237 -12.32 13.60 -13.59
N TYR A 238 -11.31 13.33 -14.42
CA TYR A 238 -11.28 12.13 -15.25
C TYR A 238 -11.23 10.85 -14.40
N MET A 239 -10.48 10.88 -13.29
CA MET A 239 -10.45 9.75 -12.34
C MET A 239 -11.85 9.49 -11.76
N LEU A 240 -12.51 10.54 -11.27
CA LEU A 240 -13.85 10.42 -10.66
C LEU A 240 -14.90 9.98 -11.69
N GLN A 241 -14.84 10.52 -12.91
CA GLN A 241 -15.69 10.09 -14.03
C GLN A 241 -15.48 8.61 -14.36
N SER A 242 -14.22 8.19 -14.44
CA SER A 242 -13.85 6.78 -14.69
C SER A 242 -14.42 5.88 -13.60
N LEU A 243 -14.30 6.29 -12.34
CA LEU A 243 -14.83 5.54 -11.20
C LEU A 243 -16.35 5.39 -11.30
N LYS A 244 -17.07 6.46 -11.61
CA LYS A 244 -18.54 6.42 -11.79
C LYS A 244 -18.94 5.47 -12.93
N ILE A 245 -18.20 5.52 -14.04
CA ILE A 245 -18.46 4.67 -15.22
C ILE A 245 -18.25 3.18 -14.86
N VAL A 246 -17.12 2.85 -14.21
CA VAL A 246 -16.83 1.43 -13.92
C VAL A 246 -17.77 0.88 -12.86
N VAL A 247 -18.16 1.69 -11.84
CA VAL A 247 -19.16 1.26 -10.85
C VAL A 247 -20.49 0.97 -11.54
N ARG A 248 -20.98 1.90 -12.40
CA ARG A 248 -22.24 1.72 -13.11
C ARG A 248 -22.20 0.50 -14.04
N ARG A 249 -21.09 0.31 -14.76
CA ARG A 249 -20.92 -0.85 -15.64
C ARG A 249 -20.98 -2.16 -14.83
N GLN A 250 -20.37 -2.17 -13.64
CA GLN A 250 -20.25 -3.37 -12.82
C GLN A 250 -21.52 -3.69 -12.04
N THR A 251 -22.22 -2.67 -11.53
CA THR A 251 -23.34 -2.86 -10.60
C THR A 251 -24.71 -2.53 -11.21
N GLY A 252 -24.74 -1.88 -12.37
CA GLY A 252 -25.97 -1.34 -12.96
C GLY A 252 -26.45 -0.05 -12.30
N GLN A 253 -25.81 0.39 -11.21
CA GLN A 253 -26.28 1.52 -10.41
C GLN A 253 -25.27 2.67 -10.41
N ARG A 254 -25.76 3.88 -10.17
CA ARG A 254 -24.92 5.07 -10.10
C ARG A 254 -24.18 5.13 -8.78
N LEU A 255 -22.98 5.71 -8.78
CA LEU A 255 -22.21 6.01 -7.58
C LEU A 255 -22.67 7.42 -7.09
N THR A 256 -23.42 7.45 -6.00
CA THR A 256 -24.01 8.68 -5.46
C THR A 256 -23.78 8.79 -3.94
N PRO A 257 -22.51 9.00 -3.52
CA PRO A 257 -22.25 9.10 -2.08
C PRO A 257 -22.91 10.33 -1.46
N MET A 258 -23.41 10.21 -0.24
CA MET A 258 -23.92 11.34 0.52
C MET A 258 -22.80 12.28 0.96
N LYS A 259 -21.62 11.72 1.24
CA LYS A 259 -20.45 12.46 1.72
C LYS A 259 -19.20 12.05 0.97
N VAL A 260 -18.35 13.03 0.70
CA VAL A 260 -17.00 12.78 0.17
C VAL A 260 -15.99 13.49 1.07
N ILE A 261 -14.98 12.77 1.53
CA ILE A 261 -13.94 13.29 2.44
C ILE A 261 -12.60 13.26 1.70
N THR A 262 -11.91 14.41 1.67
CA THR A 262 -10.61 14.56 1.02
C THR A 262 -9.64 15.34 1.91
N ASP A 263 -8.39 15.46 1.47
CA ASP A 263 -7.46 16.43 2.01
C ASP A 263 -7.78 17.84 1.44
N PHE A 264 -6.97 18.83 1.81
CA PHE A 264 -7.19 20.24 1.43
C PHE A 264 -6.37 20.59 0.19
N GLU A 265 -6.65 19.89 -0.91
CA GLU A 265 -6.04 20.17 -2.21
C GLU A 265 -7.08 20.85 -3.12
N VAL A 266 -6.74 22.05 -3.64
CA VAL A 266 -7.68 22.87 -4.42
C VAL A 266 -8.20 22.11 -5.65
N ALA A 267 -7.30 21.49 -6.41
CA ALA A 267 -7.67 20.77 -7.64
C ALA A 267 -8.64 19.61 -7.35
N LEU A 268 -8.36 18.84 -6.29
CA LEU A 268 -9.23 17.72 -5.90
C LEU A 268 -10.58 18.24 -5.37
N THR A 269 -10.56 19.33 -4.59
CA THR A 269 -11.78 19.97 -4.07
C THR A 269 -12.69 20.41 -5.22
N GLN A 270 -12.12 21.05 -6.24
CA GLN A 270 -12.87 21.50 -7.43
C GLN A 270 -13.42 20.31 -8.23
N ALA A 271 -12.63 19.25 -8.36
CA ALA A 271 -13.05 18.04 -9.08
C ALA A 271 -14.22 17.35 -8.37
N VAL A 272 -14.17 17.24 -7.04
CA VAL A 272 -15.25 16.64 -6.24
C VAL A 272 -16.53 17.49 -6.38
N ALA A 273 -16.43 18.83 -6.33
CA ALA A 273 -17.57 19.71 -6.50
C ALA A 273 -18.22 19.52 -7.89
N ALA A 274 -17.41 19.34 -8.93
CA ALA A 274 -17.91 19.12 -10.29
C ALA A 274 -18.55 17.73 -10.47
N GLU A 275 -17.93 16.69 -9.94
CA GLU A 275 -18.31 15.30 -10.22
C GLU A 275 -19.33 14.73 -9.23
N PHE A 276 -19.38 15.27 -7.99
CA PHE A 276 -20.34 14.89 -6.97
C PHE A 276 -21.03 16.14 -6.38
N PRO A 277 -21.78 16.90 -7.23
CA PRO A 277 -22.36 18.19 -6.81
C PRO A 277 -23.41 18.05 -5.71
N THR A 278 -24.04 16.89 -5.57
CA THR A 278 -25.06 16.66 -4.53
C THR A 278 -24.48 16.09 -3.24
N SER A 279 -23.21 15.71 -3.24
CA SER A 279 -22.54 15.15 -2.06
C SER A 279 -22.07 16.27 -1.14
N ARG A 280 -22.14 16.03 0.17
CA ARG A 280 -21.53 16.92 1.16
C ARG A 280 -20.01 16.69 1.14
N HIS A 281 -19.28 17.67 0.60
CA HIS A 281 -17.81 17.58 0.57
C HIS A 281 -17.23 18.07 1.90
N GLN A 282 -16.38 17.25 2.52
CA GLN A 282 -15.73 17.53 3.80
C GLN A 282 -14.22 17.30 3.70
N GLY A 283 -13.45 18.14 4.38
CA GLY A 283 -12.01 17.94 4.52
C GLY A 283 -11.70 17.05 5.71
N CYS A 284 -10.65 16.31 5.61
CA CYS A 284 -10.14 15.45 6.69
C CYS A 284 -9.57 16.34 7.82
N TYR A 285 -10.11 16.24 9.03
CA TYR A 285 -9.66 17.07 10.15
C TYR A 285 -8.21 16.81 10.54
N PHE A 286 -7.74 15.60 10.34
CA PHE A 286 -6.34 15.25 10.56
C PHE A 286 -5.42 16.08 9.65
N HIS A 287 -5.76 16.17 8.36
CA HIS A 287 -4.97 16.98 7.41
C HIS A 287 -5.07 18.49 7.71
N PHE A 288 -6.21 18.95 8.20
CA PHE A 288 -6.33 20.35 8.70
C PHE A 288 -5.30 20.58 9.82
N CYS A 289 -5.25 19.71 10.82
CA CYS A 289 -4.32 19.85 11.94
C CYS A 289 -2.85 19.74 11.47
N ILE A 290 -2.55 18.82 10.55
CA ILE A 290 -1.19 18.67 9.99
C ILE A 290 -0.75 19.96 9.26
N ALA A 291 -1.64 20.53 8.45
CA ALA A 291 -1.33 21.75 7.68
C ALA A 291 -1.02 22.91 8.63
N LEU A 292 -1.85 23.10 9.67
CA LEU A 292 -1.61 24.14 10.66
C LEU A 292 -0.30 23.92 11.41
N TRP A 293 -0.02 22.68 11.81
CA TRP A 293 1.21 22.34 12.54
C TRP A 293 2.46 22.53 11.67
N ALA A 294 2.39 22.15 10.42
CA ALA A 294 3.49 22.35 9.46
C ALA A 294 3.80 23.85 9.32
N HIS A 295 2.76 24.70 9.35
CA HIS A 295 2.93 26.15 9.29
C HIS A 295 3.61 26.68 10.57
N ILE A 296 3.25 26.16 11.74
CA ILE A 296 3.92 26.49 13.02
C ILE A 296 5.42 26.12 12.94
N GLN A 297 5.73 24.97 12.36
CA GLN A 297 7.13 24.51 12.20
C GLN A 297 7.89 25.40 11.21
N ALA A 298 7.26 25.74 10.08
CA ALA A 298 7.88 26.59 9.05
C ALA A 298 8.20 27.99 9.57
N LEU A 299 7.38 28.50 10.53
CA LEU A 299 7.58 29.79 11.15
C LEU A 299 8.56 29.75 12.34
N GLY A 300 9.14 28.59 12.64
CA GLY A 300 10.11 28.42 13.74
C GLY A 300 9.49 28.48 15.12
N LEU A 301 8.17 28.34 15.24
CA LEU A 301 7.47 28.46 16.52
C LEU A 301 7.43 27.14 17.33
N GLN A 302 7.96 26.05 16.80
CA GLN A 302 7.83 24.73 17.43
C GLN A 302 8.49 24.68 18.81
N GLN A 303 9.71 25.24 18.97
CA GLN A 303 10.40 25.22 20.24
C GLN A 303 9.66 26.09 21.27
N ALA A 304 9.22 27.29 20.86
CA ALA A 304 8.44 28.17 21.70
C ALA A 304 7.12 27.53 22.15
N TYR A 305 6.46 26.79 21.24
CA TYR A 305 5.23 26.02 21.57
C TYR A 305 5.50 25.02 22.71
N HIS A 306 6.63 24.36 22.73
CA HIS A 306 6.93 23.39 23.79
C HIS A 306 7.24 24.07 25.13
N ASN A 307 7.88 25.24 25.08
CA ASN A 307 8.41 25.93 26.27
C ASN A 307 7.47 26.98 26.88
N ASP A 308 6.56 27.57 26.11
CA ASP A 308 5.66 28.62 26.59
C ASP A 308 4.21 28.14 26.66
N ARG A 309 3.67 28.04 27.88
CA ARG A 309 2.30 27.57 28.13
C ARG A 309 1.25 28.44 27.46
N ALA A 310 1.48 29.76 27.35
CA ALA A 310 0.50 30.69 26.75
C ALA A 310 0.44 30.47 25.22
N LEU A 311 1.61 30.37 24.56
CA LEU A 311 1.69 30.07 23.13
C LEU A 311 1.09 28.69 22.84
N LYS A 312 1.44 27.69 23.65
CA LYS A 312 0.89 26.34 23.52
C LYS A 312 -0.64 26.34 23.56
N ARG A 313 -1.21 27.08 24.53
CA ARG A 313 -2.66 27.20 24.67
C ARG A 313 -3.29 27.88 23.45
N CYS A 314 -2.66 28.96 22.98
CA CYS A 314 -3.12 29.68 21.78
C CYS A 314 -3.20 28.75 20.55
N VAL A 315 -2.09 28.04 20.27
CA VAL A 315 -2.02 27.13 19.11
C VAL A 315 -3.04 26.00 19.25
N ARG A 316 -3.16 25.39 20.44
CA ARG A 316 -4.14 24.33 20.67
C ARG A 316 -5.57 24.81 20.49
N LYS A 317 -5.89 26.05 20.89
CA LYS A 317 -7.22 26.62 20.64
C LYS A 317 -7.49 26.74 19.14
N VAL A 318 -6.51 27.22 18.37
CA VAL A 318 -6.64 27.32 16.91
C VAL A 318 -6.84 25.92 16.29
N LEU A 319 -6.02 24.94 16.71
CA LEU A 319 -6.15 23.55 16.23
C LEU A 319 -7.49 22.92 16.57
N SER A 320 -8.20 23.43 17.59
CA SER A 320 -9.50 22.88 18.02
C SER A 320 -10.71 23.66 17.53
N LEU A 321 -10.52 24.69 16.66
CA LEU A 321 -11.62 25.50 16.12
C LEU A 321 -12.73 24.65 15.48
N GLY A 322 -12.37 23.56 14.82
CA GLY A 322 -13.36 22.70 14.18
C GLY A 322 -14.28 21.97 15.15
N TYR A 323 -13.94 21.95 16.44
CA TYR A 323 -14.81 21.34 17.47
C TYR A 323 -15.88 22.30 18.00
N LEU A 324 -15.87 23.58 17.58
CA LEU A 324 -16.88 24.54 17.98
C LEU A 324 -18.14 24.41 17.09
N PRO A 325 -19.32 24.81 17.60
CA PRO A 325 -20.48 24.94 16.71
C PRO A 325 -20.11 25.80 15.50
N LEU A 326 -20.56 25.41 14.32
CA LEU A 326 -20.16 26.03 13.06
C LEU A 326 -20.40 27.56 13.05
N ASN A 327 -21.54 27.97 13.58
CA ASN A 327 -21.93 29.37 13.63
C ASN A 327 -21.08 30.24 14.58
N LEU A 328 -20.30 29.60 15.45
CA LEU A 328 -19.45 30.32 16.43
C LEU A 328 -17.96 30.30 16.04
N VAL A 329 -17.57 29.57 14.96
CA VAL A 329 -16.17 29.43 14.57
C VAL A 329 -15.53 30.80 14.25
N GLN A 330 -16.16 31.59 13.39
CA GLN A 330 -15.61 32.86 12.92
C GLN A 330 -15.48 33.87 14.06
N GLN A 331 -16.53 34.01 14.87
CA GLN A 331 -16.52 34.89 16.03
C GLN A 331 -15.46 34.50 17.06
N SER A 332 -15.35 33.19 17.34
CA SER A 332 -14.37 32.69 18.29
C SER A 332 -12.93 32.91 17.81
N ASN A 333 -12.68 32.70 16.50
CA ASN A 333 -11.37 32.97 15.90
C ASN A 333 -11.01 34.45 16.03
N HIS A 334 -11.97 35.35 15.77
CA HIS A 334 -11.75 36.79 15.89
C HIS A 334 -11.40 37.17 17.33
N ARG A 335 -12.17 36.70 18.32
CA ARG A 335 -11.88 36.94 19.74
C ARG A 335 -10.49 36.41 20.16
N GLN A 336 -10.12 35.23 19.66
CA GLN A 336 -8.82 34.68 19.92
C GLN A 336 -7.68 35.55 19.37
N SER A 337 -7.84 36.08 18.16
CA SER A 337 -6.84 36.97 17.55
C SER A 337 -6.63 38.25 18.38
N ILE A 338 -7.71 38.85 18.89
CA ILE A 338 -7.62 40.05 19.77
C ILE A 338 -6.87 39.67 21.06
N SER A 339 -7.22 38.57 21.69
CA SER A 339 -6.66 38.18 23.00
C SER A 339 -5.18 37.76 22.92
N THR A 340 -4.64 37.56 21.70
CA THR A 340 -3.25 37.10 21.53
C THR A 340 -2.26 38.23 21.22
N GLN A 341 -2.66 39.48 21.29
CA GLN A 341 -1.78 40.62 20.95
C GLN A 341 -0.46 40.62 21.74
N ARG A 342 -0.52 40.28 23.07
CA ARG A 342 0.68 40.21 23.90
C ARG A 342 1.62 39.10 23.41
N LEU A 343 1.07 37.94 22.97
CA LEU A 343 1.83 36.86 22.43
C LEU A 343 2.48 37.23 21.09
N ILE A 344 1.77 37.98 20.24
CA ILE A 344 2.28 38.46 18.95
C ILE A 344 3.50 39.37 19.17
N ARG A 345 3.45 40.26 20.17
CA ARG A 345 4.61 41.09 20.50
C ARG A 345 5.81 40.27 20.91
N ARG A 346 5.59 39.16 21.63
CA ARG A 346 6.64 38.26 22.09
C ARG A 346 7.13 37.33 21.00
N TYR A 347 6.22 36.89 20.13
CA TYR A 347 6.48 35.94 19.03
C TYR A 347 5.89 36.50 17.74
N PRO A 348 6.55 37.47 17.06
CA PRO A 348 5.99 38.10 15.86
C PRO A 348 5.52 37.14 14.76
N PRO A 349 6.21 35.98 14.50
CA PRO A 349 5.71 35.05 13.47
C PRO A 349 4.32 34.47 13.78
N LEU A 350 3.84 34.56 15.03
CA LEU A 350 2.49 34.12 15.39
C LEU A 350 1.43 34.90 14.59
N GLN A 351 1.69 36.17 14.27
CA GLN A 351 0.77 36.97 13.46
C GLN A 351 0.59 36.35 12.07
N GLN A 352 1.70 35.89 11.46
CA GLN A 352 1.64 35.23 10.15
C GLN A 352 0.83 33.93 10.22
N PHE A 353 1.01 33.16 11.29
CA PHE A 353 0.22 31.93 11.49
C PHE A 353 -1.27 32.23 11.60
N LEU A 354 -1.66 33.22 12.41
CA LEU A 354 -3.08 33.55 12.59
C LEU A 354 -3.68 34.12 11.31
N LEU A 355 -2.90 34.90 10.54
CA LEU A 355 -3.33 35.39 9.24
C LEU A 355 -3.55 34.24 8.25
N TYR A 356 -2.62 33.29 8.21
CA TYR A 356 -2.75 32.09 7.38
C TYR A 356 -4.04 31.33 7.70
N VAL A 357 -4.29 31.08 8.99
CA VAL A 357 -5.52 30.39 9.44
C VAL A 357 -6.77 31.16 8.96
N ASN A 358 -6.77 32.47 9.17
CA ASN A 358 -7.94 33.30 8.81
C ASN A 358 -8.20 33.30 7.30
N THR A 359 -7.16 33.51 6.48
CA THR A 359 -7.32 33.66 5.02
C THR A 359 -7.56 32.29 4.35
N THR A 360 -6.93 31.24 4.83
CA THR A 360 -7.01 29.92 4.19
C THR A 360 -8.26 29.15 4.61
N TYR A 361 -8.72 29.31 5.87
CA TYR A 361 -9.72 28.42 6.45
C TYR A 361 -10.95 29.12 7.00
N ILE A 362 -10.83 30.35 7.51
CA ILE A 362 -11.98 31.03 8.17
C ILE A 362 -12.84 31.79 7.16
N VAL A 363 -12.20 32.68 6.36
CA VAL A 363 -12.89 33.48 5.37
C VAL A 363 -12.77 32.97 3.96
N SER A 364 -12.22 31.79 3.80
CA SER A 364 -11.93 31.16 2.50
C SER A 364 -13.21 30.67 1.83
N ASN A 365 -13.30 30.88 0.53
CA ASN A 365 -14.35 30.29 -0.30
C ASN A 365 -13.96 28.87 -0.76
N VAL A 366 -12.68 28.53 -0.68
CA VAL A 366 -12.16 27.20 -1.12
C VAL A 366 -12.28 26.19 0.02
N PHE A 367 -11.83 26.56 1.23
CA PHE A 367 -11.88 25.68 2.40
C PHE A 367 -12.68 26.33 3.55
N PRO A 368 -13.96 26.63 3.34
CA PRO A 368 -14.76 27.30 4.38
C PRO A 368 -14.96 26.46 5.63
N PRO A 369 -15.31 27.07 6.78
CA PRO A 369 -15.45 26.29 8.04
C PRO A 369 -16.38 25.08 7.95
N ARG A 370 -17.45 25.13 7.15
CA ARG A 370 -18.35 23.98 6.97
C ARG A 370 -17.62 22.74 6.43
N MET A 371 -16.50 22.94 5.73
CA MET A 371 -15.73 21.84 5.13
C MET A 371 -14.90 21.07 6.16
N TRP A 372 -14.35 21.75 7.18
CA TRP A 372 -13.48 21.12 8.16
C TRP A 372 -14.05 21.05 9.58
N ASN A 373 -15.22 21.63 9.82
CA ASN A 373 -15.89 21.59 11.12
C ASN A 373 -16.28 20.15 11.47
N VAL A 374 -15.98 19.72 12.69
CA VAL A 374 -16.23 18.36 13.18
C VAL A 374 -17.20 18.32 14.35
N PHE A 375 -17.82 19.44 14.71
CA PHE A 375 -18.77 19.49 15.84
C PHE A 375 -19.92 18.51 15.64
N GLY A 376 -20.44 18.42 14.40
CA GLY A 376 -21.55 17.51 14.07
C GLY A 376 -21.14 16.15 13.54
N ARG A 377 -19.84 15.90 13.38
CA ARG A 377 -19.38 14.62 12.78
C ARG A 377 -19.27 13.50 13.81
N THR A 378 -19.54 12.28 13.37
CA THR A 378 -19.25 11.07 14.14
C THR A 378 -17.73 10.83 14.19
N MET A 379 -17.29 9.98 15.08
CA MET A 379 -15.85 9.68 15.21
C MET A 379 -15.27 9.10 13.91
N THR A 380 -16.02 8.26 13.23
CA THR A 380 -15.56 7.58 12.02
C THR A 380 -15.27 8.56 10.88
N THR A 381 -16.06 9.65 10.82
CA THR A 381 -15.93 10.67 9.76
C THR A 381 -15.17 11.92 10.21
N ARG A 382 -14.81 12.00 11.50
CA ARG A 382 -14.10 13.17 12.05
C ARG A 382 -12.62 13.14 11.66
N THR A 383 -11.99 12.00 11.82
CA THR A 383 -10.56 11.82 11.53
C THR A 383 -10.39 10.69 10.53
N ASN A 384 -9.39 10.84 9.69
CA ASN A 384 -9.02 9.88 8.65
C ASN A 384 -8.06 8.81 9.21
N ASN A 385 -8.19 8.47 10.50
CA ASN A 385 -7.27 7.53 11.16
C ASN A 385 -7.17 6.19 10.46
N HIS A 386 -8.26 5.73 9.84
CA HIS A 386 -8.26 4.47 9.09
C HIS A 386 -7.41 4.58 7.83
N VAL A 387 -7.53 5.70 7.13
CA VAL A 387 -6.74 5.98 5.91
C VAL A 387 -5.27 6.20 6.29
N GLU A 388 -5.01 6.89 7.41
CA GLU A 388 -3.64 7.07 7.92
C GLU A 388 -3.01 5.72 8.30
N SER A 389 -3.76 4.86 8.97
CA SER A 389 -3.30 3.52 9.32
C SER A 389 -3.01 2.70 8.06
N PHE A 390 -3.85 2.87 7.02
CA PHE A 390 -3.62 2.26 5.72
C PHE A 390 -2.31 2.78 5.11
N HIS A 391 -2.09 4.10 5.09
CA HIS A 391 -0.88 4.67 4.51
C HIS A 391 0.39 4.23 5.24
N ALA A 392 0.34 4.16 6.58
CA ALA A 392 1.47 3.67 7.37
C ALA A 392 1.80 2.21 6.99
N ARG A 393 0.78 1.37 6.93
CA ARG A 393 0.94 -0.03 6.53
C ARG A 393 1.40 -0.14 5.07
N TRP A 394 0.81 0.65 4.17
CA TRP A 394 1.16 0.67 2.75
C TRP A 394 2.63 1.04 2.54
N ASN A 395 3.09 2.09 3.20
CA ASN A 395 4.49 2.52 3.10
C ASN A 395 5.45 1.45 3.64
N MET A 396 5.04 0.73 4.69
CA MET A 396 5.82 -0.37 5.25
C MET A 396 5.87 -1.55 4.28
N LEU A 397 4.73 -1.88 3.63
CA LEU A 397 4.64 -2.98 2.66
C LEU A 397 5.48 -2.70 1.41
N ILE A 398 5.48 -1.47 0.94
CA ILE A 398 6.30 -1.05 -0.21
C ILE A 398 7.79 -1.09 0.17
N GLY A 399 8.13 -0.67 1.39
CA GLY A 399 9.48 -0.80 1.95
C GLY A 399 10.53 0.15 1.39
N ARG A 400 10.19 0.99 0.41
CA ARG A 400 11.09 1.96 -0.19
C ARG A 400 10.33 3.10 -0.86
N ARG A 401 11.04 4.19 -1.09
CA ARG A 401 10.50 5.32 -1.87
C ARG A 401 10.53 4.94 -3.35
N HIS A 402 9.51 5.36 -4.08
CA HIS A 402 9.41 5.19 -5.54
C HIS A 402 9.72 3.75 -5.99
N PRO A 403 8.85 2.78 -5.64
CA PRO A 403 9.00 1.40 -6.09
C PRO A 403 8.81 1.29 -7.60
N SER A 404 9.16 0.16 -8.21
CA SER A 404 8.77 -0.08 -9.61
C SER A 404 7.25 -0.19 -9.70
N ILE A 405 6.71 0.09 -10.88
CA ILE A 405 5.27 -0.05 -11.14
C ILE A 405 4.81 -1.49 -10.83
N TRP A 406 5.63 -2.47 -11.14
CA TRP A 406 5.29 -3.89 -10.94
C TRP A 406 5.23 -4.25 -9.46
N THR A 407 6.17 -3.74 -8.65
CA THR A 407 6.12 -3.86 -7.19
C THR A 407 4.83 -3.25 -6.65
N CYS A 408 4.50 -2.05 -7.12
CA CYS A 408 3.30 -1.32 -6.69
C CYS A 408 2.03 -2.10 -7.02
N ILE A 409 1.88 -2.56 -8.27
CA ILE A 409 0.69 -3.32 -8.71
C ILE A 409 0.55 -4.61 -7.90
N ARG A 410 1.65 -5.33 -7.65
CA ARG A 410 1.60 -6.55 -6.84
C ARG A 410 1.09 -6.25 -5.42
N LYS A 411 1.59 -5.17 -4.80
CA LYS A 411 1.12 -4.78 -3.46
C LYS A 411 -0.33 -4.30 -3.47
N MET A 412 -0.76 -3.64 -4.55
CA MET A 412 -2.19 -3.29 -4.74
C MET A 412 -3.06 -4.56 -4.80
N LYS A 413 -2.55 -5.62 -5.45
CA LYS A 413 -3.24 -6.91 -5.54
C LYS A 413 -3.37 -7.56 -4.15
N ASP A 414 -2.29 -7.51 -3.34
CA ASP A 414 -2.31 -8.02 -1.96
C ASP A 414 -3.32 -7.25 -1.10
N GLU A 415 -3.37 -5.91 -1.22
CA GLU A 415 -4.33 -5.09 -0.49
C GLU A 415 -5.77 -5.36 -0.94
N GLY A 416 -5.97 -5.55 -2.25
CA GLY A 416 -7.29 -5.92 -2.78
C GLY A 416 -7.82 -7.21 -2.17
N ARG A 417 -6.95 -8.20 -1.98
CA ARG A 417 -7.33 -9.45 -1.31
C ARG A 417 -7.78 -9.19 0.13
N ARG A 418 -7.05 -8.32 0.86
CA ARG A 418 -7.44 -7.94 2.23
C ARG A 418 -8.78 -7.20 2.26
N SER A 419 -9.00 -6.31 1.29
CA SER A 419 -10.27 -5.57 1.17
C SER A 419 -11.42 -6.54 0.95
N GLU A 420 -11.26 -7.51 0.05
CA GLU A 420 -12.30 -8.51 -0.22
C GLU A 420 -12.62 -9.36 1.01
N LEU A 421 -11.60 -9.71 1.81
CA LEU A 421 -11.82 -10.43 3.07
C LEU A 421 -12.60 -9.57 4.07
N SER A 422 -12.27 -8.25 4.14
CA SER A 422 -13.00 -7.32 5.02
C SER A 422 -14.45 -7.12 4.57
N ILE A 423 -14.69 -7.04 3.26
CA ILE A 423 -16.05 -6.93 2.70
C ILE A 423 -16.84 -8.19 3.04
N ARG A 424 -16.23 -9.37 2.89
CA ARG A 424 -16.88 -10.63 3.20
C ARG A 424 -17.23 -10.72 4.69
N ALA A 425 -16.29 -10.43 5.56
CA ALA A 425 -16.51 -10.43 7.01
C ALA A 425 -17.64 -9.48 7.42
N ALA A 426 -17.73 -8.32 6.76
CA ALA A 426 -18.84 -7.40 6.95
C ALA A 426 -20.19 -7.97 6.48
N UNK A 427 -20.12 -8.43 5.51
CA UNK A 427 -21.13 -9.00 4.97
C UNK A 427 -21.60 -10.07 5.71
N GLU A 428 -20.89 -10.95 6.35
CA GLU A 428 -21.23 -12.09 7.21
C GLU A 428 -21.68 -11.65 8.61
N GLY A 429 -21.63 -10.36 8.92
CA GLY A 429 -22.08 -9.80 10.19
C GLY A 429 -21.03 -9.82 11.29
N ASP A 430 -19.76 -10.02 10.95
CA ASP A 430 -18.67 -9.94 11.93
C ASP A 430 -18.57 -8.53 12.52
N ASP A 431 -18.28 -8.44 13.80
CA ASP A 431 -18.06 -7.15 14.47
C ASP A 431 -16.88 -6.40 13.83
N PRO A 432 -16.99 -5.08 13.65
CA PRO A 432 -15.85 -4.29 13.18
C PRO A 432 -14.70 -4.33 14.20
N PRO A 433 -13.45 -4.24 13.73
CA PRO A 433 -12.29 -4.29 14.63
C PRO A 433 -12.41 -3.25 15.74
N ARG A 434 -12.20 -3.67 16.98
CA ARG A 434 -12.28 -2.78 18.14
C ARG A 434 -11.19 -1.70 18.06
N ARG A 435 -11.61 -0.45 18.19
CA ARG A 435 -10.69 0.69 18.22
C ARG A 435 -9.81 0.64 19.45
N ARG A 436 -8.57 1.09 19.33
CA ARG A 436 -7.63 1.18 20.46
C ARG A 436 -8.26 1.94 21.62
N ARG A 437 -8.02 1.50 22.85
CA ARG A 437 -8.55 2.06 24.10
C ARG A 437 -8.33 3.58 24.21
N LYS A 438 -7.17 4.07 23.75
CA LYS A 438 -6.84 5.52 23.73
C LYS A 438 -7.91 6.31 22.98
N TRP A 439 -8.27 5.86 21.78
CA TRP A 439 -9.23 6.58 20.91
C TRP A 439 -10.65 6.51 21.46
N ARG A 440 -11.05 5.38 22.03
CA ARG A 440 -12.38 5.22 22.67
C ARG A 440 -12.52 6.17 23.86
N ARG A 441 -11.46 6.30 24.70
CA ARG A 441 -11.45 7.22 25.85
C ARG A 441 -11.50 8.68 25.39
N LEU A 442 -10.74 9.05 24.36
CA LEU A 442 -10.75 10.40 23.81
C LEU A 442 -12.15 10.79 23.31
N GLU A 443 -12.78 9.89 22.56
CA GLU A 443 -14.11 10.10 22.01
C GLU A 443 -15.15 10.27 23.14
N ALA A 444 -15.09 9.45 24.15
CA ALA A 444 -16.00 9.53 25.31
C ALA A 444 -15.86 10.89 26.01
N ARG A 445 -14.61 11.37 26.18
CA ARG A 445 -14.35 12.68 26.79
C ARG A 445 -14.89 13.83 25.94
N ILE A 446 -14.66 13.78 24.60
CA ILE A 446 -15.17 14.81 23.69
C ILE A 446 -16.70 14.81 23.71
N ARG A 447 -17.32 13.62 23.67
CA ARG A 447 -18.78 13.48 23.70
C ARG A 447 -19.35 14.08 24.99
N ARG A 448 -18.72 13.81 26.13
CA ARG A 448 -19.17 14.36 27.44
C ARG A 448 -19.06 15.90 27.44
N LEU A 449 -17.93 16.46 27.00
CA LEU A 449 -17.74 17.91 26.94
C LEU A 449 -18.78 18.59 26.04
N LYS A 450 -19.09 17.97 24.92
CA LYS A 450 -20.09 18.45 23.97
C LYS A 450 -21.49 18.37 24.55
N GLY A 451 -21.78 17.31 25.31
CA GLY A 451 -23.04 17.17 26.06
C GLY A 451 -23.17 18.24 27.14
N ASP A 452 -22.12 18.48 27.92
CA ASP A 452 -22.11 19.54 28.95
C ASP A 452 -22.38 20.90 28.33
N TYR A 453 -21.77 21.20 27.18
CA TYR A 453 -22.00 22.46 26.48
C TYR A 453 -23.47 22.56 25.99
N ARG A 454 -23.99 21.51 25.35
CA ARG A 454 -25.35 21.49 24.82
C ARG A 454 -26.43 21.66 25.92
N GLN A 455 -26.13 21.19 27.12
CA GLN A 455 -27.04 21.25 28.28
C GLN A 455 -26.79 22.48 29.12
N GLY A 456 -25.96 23.43 28.67
CA GLY A 456 -25.70 24.68 29.38
C GLY A 456 -24.82 24.55 30.63
N ARG A 457 -24.25 23.36 30.89
CA ARG A 457 -23.35 23.16 32.05
C ARG A 457 -21.96 23.78 31.83
N ARG A 458 -21.65 24.11 30.58
CA ARG A 458 -20.43 24.84 30.22
C ARG A 458 -20.77 25.88 29.18
N ASN A 459 -20.21 27.08 29.32
CA ASN A 459 -20.29 28.10 28.27
C ASN A 459 -19.29 27.75 27.14
N ILE A 460 -19.32 28.48 26.04
CA ILE A 460 -18.49 28.18 24.85
C ILE A 460 -16.99 28.28 25.14
N ASP A 461 -16.58 29.24 25.95
CA ASP A 461 -15.15 29.43 26.27
C ASP A 461 -14.63 28.31 27.18
N GLU A 462 -15.42 27.82 28.12
CA GLU A 462 -15.10 26.68 28.97
C GLU A 462 -15.01 25.38 28.14
N TYR A 463 -15.97 25.20 27.25
CA TYR A 463 -16.01 24.07 26.35
C TYR A 463 -14.78 24.08 25.42
N TRP A 464 -14.51 25.21 24.75
CA TRP A 464 -13.38 25.37 23.84
C TRP A 464 -12.04 25.11 24.57
N ARG A 465 -11.87 25.70 25.74
CA ARG A 465 -10.68 25.48 26.57
C ARG A 465 -10.50 23.98 26.86
N ALA A 466 -11.57 23.31 27.30
CA ALA A 466 -11.50 21.90 27.68
C ALA A 466 -11.17 21.01 26.46
N VAL A 467 -11.82 21.23 25.30
CA VAL A 467 -11.56 20.41 24.11
C VAL A 467 -10.17 20.68 23.53
N SER A 468 -9.64 21.89 23.66
CA SER A 468 -8.29 22.22 23.18
C SER A 468 -7.19 21.42 23.89
N TYR A 469 -7.41 20.99 25.11
CA TYR A 469 -6.46 20.11 25.82
C TYR A 469 -6.44 18.69 25.24
N LEU A 470 -7.53 18.26 24.59
CA LEU A 470 -7.68 16.92 24.05
C LEU A 470 -7.17 16.81 22.61
N THR A 471 -6.97 17.94 21.91
CA THR A 471 -6.79 17.98 20.47
C THR A 471 -5.48 18.66 20.04
N GLY A 472 -4.40 18.47 20.79
CA GLY A 472 -3.09 19.03 20.45
C GLY A 472 -2.35 18.17 19.41
N PRO A 473 -1.16 18.66 18.96
CA PRO A 473 -0.36 17.93 17.97
C PRO A 473 -0.15 16.46 18.32
N GLY A 474 0.15 16.13 19.57
CA GLY A 474 0.36 14.75 20.01
C GLY A 474 -0.88 13.85 19.98
N THR A 475 -2.05 14.40 19.64
CA THR A 475 -3.29 13.62 19.49
C THR A 475 -3.42 13.06 18.08
N TYR A 476 -2.99 13.82 17.08
CA TYR A 476 -3.21 13.49 15.67
C TYR A 476 -1.92 13.26 14.87
N MET A 477 -0.73 13.45 15.49
CA MET A 477 0.55 13.36 14.79
C MET A 477 1.49 12.31 15.39
#